data_1ef5f59a3eb8dca1c8cf654a232c783d
#
_entry.id   1ef5f59a3eb8dca1c8cf654a232c783d
#
_cell.length_a   1.000
_cell.length_b   1.000
_cell.length_c   1.000
_cell.angle_alpha   90.00
_cell.angle_beta   90.00
_cell.angle_gamma   90.00
#
_symmetry.space_group_name_H-M   'P 1'
#
loop_
_entity.id
_entity.type
_entity.pdbx_description
1 polymer ?
#
loop_
_entity_poly.entity_id
_entity_poly.type
_entity_poly.pdbx_seq_one_letter_code
_entity_poly.pdbx_strand_id
1 'polypeptide(L)'
;AQMHETEQNLDSAPVDAAYIPAKKGAVWGGEWKYCWFQTEYTVPEEYANIPLFLKADVGGQESMLFIDGVPSGIFTIPQNGAAHGYHYCDLITMGTAANTHYHFDLEAYAWHYTPGSQPMVTNPMPDFLHHYNSIEVCVKNPVINQFYFDLKTFDQMTEVLDANSFVRAEIIKTLMRVHEIVYYSPDDTDKETFLAAIKEAQKELTKLYQYKNTSLAPVAKLVGHSHMDTAWHWPIDQTIKKCARTFSNQLKLMEEYPEYRFIQSSSYHSYMMKVHYPSLYKGMKKAI
;
A
#
# COMPACT_ATOMS: atom_id res chain seq x y z
N ALA A 1 1.27 -2.62 20.60
CA ALA A 1 0.93 -1.24 20.23
C ALA A 1 0.12 -0.55 21.32
N GLN A 2 0.14 0.77 21.30
CA GLN A 2 -0.71 1.64 22.12
C GLN A 2 -1.54 2.52 21.19
N MET A 3 -2.68 3.04 21.66
CA MET A 3 -3.58 3.87 20.86
C MET A 3 -4.08 5.09 21.62
N HIS A 4 -4.34 6.18 20.87
CA HIS A 4 -4.92 7.42 21.36
C HIS A 4 -5.90 7.99 20.35
N GLU A 5 -7.17 8.15 20.74
CA GLU A 5 -8.20 8.78 19.90
C GLU A 5 -8.21 10.30 20.08
N THR A 6 -8.45 11.01 18.98
CA THR A 6 -8.55 12.47 18.99
C THR A 6 -9.46 12.99 17.88
N GLU A 7 -10.01 14.17 18.06
CA GLU A 7 -10.71 14.95 17.02
C GLU A 7 -9.78 15.96 16.35
N GLN A 8 -8.55 16.07 16.83
CA GLN A 8 -7.58 17.04 16.32
C GLN A 8 -6.86 16.50 15.08
N ASN A 9 -6.81 17.32 14.05
CA ASN A 9 -6.01 17.06 12.85
C ASN A 9 -4.55 17.50 13.11
N LEU A 10 -3.71 16.55 13.52
CA LEU A 10 -2.32 16.81 13.94
C LEU A 10 -1.34 16.41 12.86
N ASP A 11 -0.29 17.21 12.62
CA ASP A 11 0.76 16.91 11.64
C ASP A 11 1.78 15.84 12.11
N SER A 12 1.74 15.49 13.40
CA SER A 12 2.58 14.46 14.03
C SER A 12 1.88 13.82 15.23
N ALA A 13 2.36 12.67 15.66
CA ALA A 13 1.84 11.99 16.85
C ALA A 13 1.94 12.88 18.09
N PRO A 14 0.87 12.99 18.91
CA PRO A 14 0.87 13.81 20.10
C PRO A 14 1.73 13.20 21.22
N VAL A 15 2.79 13.90 21.62
CA VAL A 15 3.76 13.42 22.62
C VAL A 15 3.25 13.47 24.07
N ASP A 16 2.35 14.40 24.36
CA ASP A 16 1.80 14.61 25.71
C ASP A 16 0.44 13.93 25.93
N ALA A 17 0.01 13.11 24.97
CA ALA A 17 -1.27 12.42 25.03
C ALA A 17 -1.21 11.14 25.88
N ALA A 18 -2.33 10.80 26.50
CA ALA A 18 -2.46 9.52 27.19
C ALA A 18 -2.77 8.40 26.17
N TYR A 19 -1.82 7.53 25.97
CA TYR A 19 -1.99 6.31 25.16
C TYR A 19 -2.43 5.14 26.04
N ILE A 20 -3.34 4.33 25.53
CA ILE A 20 -3.81 3.10 26.16
C ILE A 20 -3.41 1.89 25.34
N PRO A 21 -3.28 0.68 25.92
CA PRO A 21 -2.97 -0.53 25.14
C PRO A 21 -3.99 -0.81 24.04
N ALA A 22 -3.52 -0.95 22.79
CA ALA A 22 -4.34 -1.37 21.67
C ALA A 22 -4.49 -2.90 21.70
N LYS A 23 -5.65 -3.39 22.11
CA LYS A 23 -5.97 -4.83 22.11
C LYS A 23 -6.69 -5.20 20.83
N LYS A 24 -6.42 -6.40 20.28
CA LYS A 24 -7.16 -6.93 19.11
C LYS A 24 -8.67 -6.85 19.35
N GLY A 25 -9.39 -6.27 18.39
CA GLY A 25 -10.82 -6.00 18.48
C GLY A 25 -11.19 -4.70 19.20
N ALA A 26 -10.20 -3.90 19.68
CA ALA A 26 -10.48 -2.59 20.26
C ALA A 26 -11.20 -1.71 19.21
N VAL A 27 -12.31 -1.10 19.63
CA VAL A 27 -13.15 -0.24 18.79
C VAL A 27 -12.69 1.20 18.97
N TRP A 28 -12.62 1.93 17.86
CA TRP A 28 -12.30 3.36 17.83
C TRP A 28 -13.02 4.03 16.66
N GLY A 29 -13.04 5.35 16.63
CA GLY A 29 -13.56 6.08 15.48
C GLY A 29 -14.75 6.97 15.83
N GLY A 30 -15.53 7.25 14.79
CA GLY A 30 -16.59 8.25 14.74
C GLY A 30 -16.29 9.25 13.63
N GLU A 31 -17.29 9.98 13.18
CA GLU A 31 -17.16 10.95 12.10
C GLU A 31 -16.11 12.02 12.41
N TRP A 32 -15.17 12.25 11.48
CA TRP A 32 -14.03 13.19 11.58
C TRP A 32 -12.99 12.85 12.63
N LYS A 33 -13.03 11.66 13.25
CA LYS A 33 -12.06 11.27 14.27
C LYS A 33 -10.81 10.61 13.71
N TYR A 34 -9.75 10.66 14.49
CA TYR A 34 -8.47 10.04 14.25
C TYR A 34 -8.11 9.13 15.41
N CYS A 35 -7.31 8.12 15.13
CA CYS A 35 -6.64 7.32 16.14
C CYS A 35 -5.15 7.21 15.81
N TRP A 36 -4.31 7.57 16.75
CA TRP A 36 -2.87 7.37 16.67
C TRP A 36 -2.50 6.05 17.33
N PHE A 37 -1.79 5.22 16.58
CA PHE A 37 -1.22 3.97 17.09
C PHE A 37 0.28 4.10 17.15
N GLN A 38 0.90 3.67 18.27
CA GLN A 38 2.35 3.68 18.47
C GLN A 38 2.87 2.29 18.76
N THR A 39 4.02 1.94 18.18
CA THR A 39 4.74 0.73 18.48
C THR A 39 6.22 0.87 18.13
N GLU A 40 7.04 -0.02 18.65
CA GLU A 40 8.47 -0.04 18.42
C GLU A 40 8.89 -1.40 17.89
N TYR A 41 9.98 -1.44 17.13
CA TYR A 41 10.55 -2.66 16.61
C TYR A 41 12.08 -2.57 16.56
N THR A 42 12.73 -3.63 17.01
CA THR A 42 14.18 -3.78 16.89
C THR A 42 14.46 -4.94 15.94
N VAL A 43 15.28 -4.69 14.93
CA VAL A 43 15.59 -5.66 13.87
C VAL A 43 16.42 -6.81 14.45
N PRO A 44 15.93 -8.06 14.45
CA PRO A 44 16.73 -9.21 14.87
C PRO A 44 17.78 -9.59 13.83
N GLU A 45 18.79 -10.38 14.22
CA GLU A 45 19.90 -10.78 13.34
C GLU A 45 19.43 -11.49 12.06
N GLU A 46 18.41 -12.32 12.16
CA GLU A 46 17.85 -13.11 11.04
C GLU A 46 17.19 -12.24 9.96
N TYR A 47 16.80 -11.00 10.29
CA TYR A 47 16.19 -10.04 9.37
C TYR A 47 17.12 -8.89 8.99
N ALA A 48 18.39 -8.96 9.35
CA ALA A 48 19.36 -7.95 8.95
C ALA A 48 19.62 -7.95 7.44
N ASN A 49 19.73 -6.76 6.87
CA ASN A 49 20.08 -6.51 5.46
C ASN A 49 19.11 -7.11 4.42
N ILE A 50 17.85 -7.35 4.82
CA ILE A 50 16.79 -7.75 3.91
C ILE A 50 15.67 -6.70 3.92
N PRO A 51 14.85 -6.61 2.85
CA PRO A 51 13.71 -5.72 2.83
C PRO A 51 12.67 -6.07 3.89
N LEU A 52 12.30 -5.07 4.71
CA LEU A 52 11.29 -5.20 5.76
C LEU A 52 10.08 -4.33 5.44
N PHE A 53 8.91 -4.84 5.73
CA PHE A 53 7.63 -4.19 5.49
C PHE A 53 6.81 -4.13 6.78
N LEU A 54 6.05 -3.06 6.96
CA LEU A 54 5.01 -2.98 7.98
C LEU A 54 3.68 -3.38 7.37
N LYS A 55 3.01 -4.34 7.96
CA LYS A 55 1.63 -4.71 7.67
C LYS A 55 0.76 -4.17 8.80
N ALA A 56 -0.26 -3.38 8.46
CA ALA A 56 -1.15 -2.79 9.44
C ALA A 56 -2.62 -3.05 9.11
N ASP A 57 -3.33 -3.56 10.09
CA ASP A 57 -4.78 -3.69 10.10
C ASP A 57 -5.29 -2.98 11.38
N VAL A 58 -5.35 -1.67 11.27
CA VAL A 58 -5.71 -0.78 12.38
C VAL A 58 -7.13 -0.21 12.22
N GLY A 59 -7.81 -0.55 11.12
CA GLY A 59 -9.05 0.09 10.72
C GLY A 59 -8.81 1.49 10.16
N GLY A 60 -9.91 2.26 10.03
CA GLY A 60 -9.87 3.57 9.38
C GLY A 60 -9.91 3.47 7.86
N GLN A 61 -10.36 4.54 7.24
CA GLN A 61 -10.46 4.59 5.78
C GLN A 61 -9.10 4.78 5.12
N GLU A 62 -8.28 5.63 5.72
CA GLU A 62 -6.92 5.94 5.31
C GLU A 62 -6.05 6.07 6.56
N SER A 63 -4.83 5.57 6.50
CA SER A 63 -3.86 5.73 7.58
C SER A 63 -2.52 6.17 7.02
N MET A 64 -1.78 7.00 7.74
CA MET A 64 -0.44 7.45 7.39
C MET A 64 0.57 6.84 8.35
N LEU A 65 1.61 6.23 7.80
CA LEU A 65 2.75 5.71 8.56
C LEU A 65 3.80 6.79 8.75
N PHE A 66 4.29 6.91 9.96
CA PHE A 66 5.51 7.64 10.29
C PHE A 66 6.55 6.64 10.79
N ILE A 67 7.75 6.75 10.28
CA ILE A 67 8.94 6.01 10.78
C ILE A 67 9.88 7.04 11.38
N ASP A 68 10.14 6.93 12.67
CA ASP A 68 10.98 7.89 13.42
C ASP A 68 10.53 9.35 13.21
N GLY A 69 9.20 9.57 13.21
CA GLY A 69 8.58 10.88 13.01
C GLY A 69 8.55 11.40 11.58
N VAL A 70 8.98 10.61 10.59
CA VAL A 70 8.95 10.99 9.16
C VAL A 70 7.80 10.28 8.45
N PRO A 71 6.89 11.00 7.73
CA PRO A 71 5.87 10.37 6.89
C PRO A 71 6.51 9.41 5.89
N SER A 72 6.14 8.14 5.92
CA SER A 72 6.88 7.06 5.27
C SER A 72 5.99 6.03 4.56
N GLY A 73 4.69 6.24 4.48
CA GLY A 73 3.80 5.32 3.81
C GLY A 73 2.34 5.49 4.22
N ILE A 74 1.49 4.61 3.68
CA ILE A 74 0.04 4.66 3.90
C ILE A 74 -0.53 3.25 4.08
N PHE A 75 -1.72 3.20 4.68
CA PHE A 75 -2.58 2.03 4.66
C PHE A 75 -4.01 2.44 4.29
N THR A 76 -4.71 1.57 3.58
CA THR A 76 -6.11 1.77 3.20
C THR A 76 -6.87 0.45 3.35
N ILE A 77 -8.14 0.54 3.72
CA ILE A 77 -9.03 -0.61 3.70
C ILE A 77 -9.56 -0.86 2.27
N PRO A 78 -10.06 -2.08 1.97
CA PRO A 78 -10.74 -2.34 0.72
C PRO A 78 -11.95 -1.42 0.57
N GLN A 79 -11.97 -0.63 -0.51
CA GLN A 79 -13.13 0.21 -0.81
C GLN A 79 -14.06 -0.49 -1.80
N ASN A 80 -15.29 -0.71 -1.39
CA ASN A 80 -16.29 -1.35 -2.24
C ASN A 80 -16.64 -0.45 -3.44
N GLY A 81 -16.49 -1.01 -4.64
CA GLY A 81 -17.10 -0.48 -5.86
C GLY A 81 -16.30 0.52 -6.68
N ALA A 82 -15.13 1.00 -6.24
CA ALA A 82 -14.41 2.04 -6.95
C ALA A 82 -13.01 1.66 -7.44
N ALA A 83 -12.67 0.40 -7.54
CA ALA A 83 -11.35 -0.09 -8.04
C ALA A 83 -10.12 0.53 -7.33
N HIS A 84 -10.30 1.09 -6.15
CA HIS A 84 -9.19 1.66 -5.38
C HIS A 84 -8.49 0.56 -4.60
N GLY A 85 -7.16 0.57 -4.72
CA GLY A 85 -6.32 -0.47 -4.17
C GLY A 85 -6.45 -0.60 -2.66
N TYR A 86 -6.49 -1.84 -2.22
CA TYR A 86 -6.28 -2.22 -0.85
C TYR A 86 -4.77 -2.18 -0.56
N HIS A 87 -4.33 -1.25 0.28
CA HIS A 87 -2.93 -1.10 0.65
C HIS A 87 -2.77 -1.36 2.15
N TYR A 88 -2.27 -2.53 2.50
CA TYR A 88 -2.16 -3.00 3.89
C TYR A 88 -0.72 -3.30 4.32
N CYS A 89 0.25 -3.10 3.42
CA CYS A 89 1.64 -3.43 3.67
C CYS A 89 2.53 -2.39 2.97
N ASP A 90 3.38 -1.68 3.73
CA ASP A 90 4.27 -0.66 3.19
C ASP A 90 5.72 -0.89 3.60
N LEU A 91 6.67 -0.35 2.81
CA LEU A 91 8.10 -0.55 3.00
C LEU A 91 8.61 0.20 4.24
N ILE A 92 9.28 -0.51 5.14
CA ILE A 92 10.08 0.09 6.21
C ILE A 92 11.47 0.47 5.66
N THR A 93 12.18 -0.52 5.12
CA THR A 93 13.55 -0.38 4.60
C THR A 93 13.86 -1.44 3.56
N MET A 94 14.72 -1.13 2.59
CA MET A 94 15.28 -2.11 1.65
C MET A 94 16.41 -2.96 2.26
N GLY A 95 16.87 -2.60 3.45
CA GLY A 95 17.87 -3.33 4.22
C GLY A 95 18.48 -2.45 5.31
N THR A 96 18.69 -3.04 6.48
CA THR A 96 19.31 -2.36 7.63
C THR A 96 20.07 -3.36 8.49
N ALA A 97 20.96 -2.86 9.36
CA ALA A 97 21.72 -3.70 10.28
C ALA A 97 20.83 -4.32 11.37
N ALA A 98 21.27 -5.45 11.91
CA ALA A 98 20.69 -5.98 13.15
C ALA A 98 20.75 -4.94 14.28
N ASN A 99 19.80 -5.04 15.21
CA ASN A 99 19.65 -4.11 16.34
C ASN A 99 19.31 -2.65 15.95
N THR A 100 19.03 -2.37 14.68
CA THR A 100 18.42 -1.08 14.31
C THR A 100 17.05 -1.00 14.96
N HIS A 101 16.79 0.12 15.63
CA HIS A 101 15.53 0.39 16.31
C HIS A 101 14.67 1.34 15.48
N TYR A 102 13.39 1.04 15.35
CA TYR A 102 12.39 1.86 14.69
C TYR A 102 11.24 2.20 15.64
N HIS A 103 10.81 3.44 15.60
CA HIS A 103 9.57 3.89 16.20
C HIS A 103 8.52 4.12 15.11
N PHE A 104 7.36 3.51 15.25
CA PHE A 104 6.26 3.64 14.31
C PHE A 104 5.09 4.37 14.96
N ASP A 105 4.64 5.44 14.28
CA ASP A 105 3.35 6.06 14.54
C ASP A 105 2.45 5.85 13.31
N LEU A 106 1.20 5.49 13.54
CA LEU A 106 0.18 5.41 12.51
C LEU A 106 -0.96 6.35 12.87
N GLU A 107 -1.21 7.34 12.00
CA GLU A 107 -2.42 8.16 12.07
C GLU A 107 -3.51 7.48 11.24
N ALA A 108 -4.53 6.93 11.87
CA ALA A 108 -5.68 6.35 11.19
C ALA A 108 -6.86 7.33 11.23
N TYR A 109 -7.48 7.55 10.07
CA TYR A 109 -8.63 8.45 9.90
C TYR A 109 -9.91 7.65 9.73
N ALA A 110 -10.90 7.92 10.58
CA ALA A 110 -12.16 7.16 10.61
C ALA A 110 -13.09 7.46 9.43
N TRP A 111 -12.90 8.59 8.73
CA TRP A 111 -13.71 9.11 7.64
C TRP A 111 -14.83 10.04 8.10
N HIS A 112 -15.63 10.50 7.11
CA HIS A 112 -16.73 11.44 7.31
C HIS A 112 -17.83 11.23 6.27
N TYR A 113 -19.00 11.73 6.56
CA TYR A 113 -20.10 11.76 5.59
C TYR A 113 -19.78 12.71 4.44
N THR A 114 -19.99 12.23 3.23
CA THR A 114 -19.77 13.00 1.99
C THR A 114 -21.10 13.10 1.22
N PRO A 115 -21.81 14.23 1.28
CA PRO A 115 -23.11 14.39 0.61
C PRO A 115 -23.00 14.15 -0.89
N GLY A 116 -23.95 13.39 -1.44
CA GLY A 116 -24.06 13.15 -2.88
C GLY A 116 -23.06 12.17 -3.48
N SER A 117 -22.13 11.60 -2.71
CA SER A 117 -21.24 10.55 -3.19
C SER A 117 -21.79 9.16 -2.86
N GLN A 118 -21.74 8.25 -3.82
CA GLN A 118 -22.16 6.87 -3.65
C GLN A 118 -20.96 6.02 -3.19
N PRO A 119 -21.18 5.02 -2.37
CA PRO A 119 -22.43 4.50 -1.78
C PRO A 119 -22.82 5.16 -0.44
N MET A 120 -22.51 6.40 -0.24
CA MET A 120 -22.48 7.11 1.05
C MET A 120 -23.85 7.45 1.64
N VAL A 121 -24.92 7.25 0.88
CA VAL A 121 -26.28 7.41 1.41
C VAL A 121 -26.79 6.03 1.79
N THR A 122 -26.47 5.59 2.98
CA THR A 122 -27.03 4.37 3.56
C THR A 122 -28.03 4.73 4.67
N ASN A 123 -29.00 3.88 4.87
CA ASN A 123 -29.90 3.98 6.00
C ASN A 123 -29.85 2.66 6.78
N PRO A 124 -29.28 2.61 7.99
CA PRO A 124 -28.78 3.77 8.76
C PRO A 124 -27.48 4.35 8.21
N MET A 125 -27.19 5.60 8.61
CA MET A 125 -25.88 6.25 8.36
C MET A 125 -24.76 5.42 8.95
N PRO A 126 -23.57 5.37 8.29
CA PRO A 126 -22.37 4.74 8.88
C PRO A 126 -22.02 5.40 10.22
N ASP A 127 -21.62 4.61 11.18
CA ASP A 127 -21.13 5.10 12.48
C ASP A 127 -19.64 5.47 12.47
N PHE A 128 -18.94 5.14 11.36
CA PHE A 128 -17.50 5.33 11.18
C PHE A 128 -16.66 4.69 12.30
N LEU A 129 -17.16 3.59 12.87
CA LEU A 129 -16.43 2.81 13.86
C LEU A 129 -15.56 1.76 13.17
N HIS A 130 -14.36 1.59 13.70
CA HIS A 130 -13.33 0.70 13.18
C HIS A 130 -12.78 -0.19 14.29
N HIS A 131 -12.07 -1.25 13.90
CA HIS A 131 -11.45 -2.19 14.82
C HIS A 131 -9.95 -2.24 14.59
N TYR A 132 -9.17 -2.20 15.66
CA TYR A 132 -7.75 -2.52 15.64
C TYR A 132 -7.59 -4.05 15.64
N ASN A 133 -6.83 -4.60 14.70
CA ASN A 133 -6.50 -6.02 14.64
C ASN A 133 -5.02 -6.28 14.89
N SER A 134 -4.12 -5.71 14.08
CA SER A 134 -2.67 -5.94 14.22
C SER A 134 -1.81 -4.85 13.57
N ILE A 135 -0.55 -4.77 14.04
CA ILE A 135 0.58 -4.15 13.38
C ILE A 135 1.70 -5.19 13.43
N GLU A 136 2.23 -5.56 12.27
CA GLU A 136 3.18 -6.65 12.11
C GLU A 136 4.33 -6.23 11.20
N VAL A 137 5.58 -6.56 11.57
CA VAL A 137 6.70 -6.48 10.64
C VAL A 137 6.79 -7.80 9.87
N CYS A 138 6.94 -7.72 8.57
CA CYS A 138 6.96 -8.89 7.69
C CYS A 138 8.01 -8.76 6.58
N VAL A 139 8.30 -9.90 5.96
CA VAL A 139 9.17 -10.03 4.79
C VAL A 139 8.32 -10.53 3.62
N LYS A 140 8.34 -9.81 2.51
CA LYS A 140 7.74 -10.31 1.25
C LYS A 140 8.63 -11.41 0.68
N ASN A 141 8.07 -12.56 0.36
CA ASN A 141 8.81 -13.59 -0.36
C ASN A 141 9.00 -13.15 -1.83
N PRO A 142 10.23 -12.88 -2.30
CA PRO A 142 10.44 -12.32 -3.64
C PRO A 142 10.00 -13.26 -4.77
N VAL A 143 10.10 -14.57 -4.56
CA VAL A 143 9.68 -15.57 -5.57
C VAL A 143 8.15 -15.55 -5.75
N ILE A 144 7.41 -15.53 -4.64
CA ILE A 144 5.94 -15.47 -4.67
C ILE A 144 5.49 -14.11 -5.23
N ASN A 145 6.13 -13.02 -4.81
CA ASN A 145 5.79 -11.67 -5.28
C ASN A 145 5.98 -11.54 -6.80
N GLN A 146 7.10 -11.99 -7.34
CA GLN A 146 7.35 -11.98 -8.79
C GLN A 146 6.32 -12.85 -9.53
N PHE A 147 6.10 -14.07 -9.06
CA PHE A 147 5.12 -14.98 -9.66
C PHE A 147 3.71 -14.37 -9.67
N TYR A 148 3.30 -13.74 -8.59
CA TYR A 148 1.99 -13.09 -8.49
C TYR A 148 1.80 -12.00 -9.56
N PHE A 149 2.80 -11.11 -9.72
CA PHE A 149 2.69 -10.03 -10.69
C PHE A 149 2.76 -10.53 -12.14
N ASP A 150 3.58 -11.54 -12.42
CA ASP A 150 3.64 -12.15 -13.74
C ASP A 150 2.32 -12.84 -14.09
N LEU A 151 1.79 -13.64 -13.16
CA LEU A 151 0.50 -14.32 -13.33
C LEU A 151 -0.62 -13.30 -13.58
N LYS A 152 -0.71 -12.27 -12.76
CA LYS A 152 -1.70 -11.20 -12.89
C LYS A 152 -1.59 -10.47 -14.22
N THR A 153 -0.36 -10.17 -14.66
CA THR A 153 -0.11 -9.47 -15.93
C THR A 153 -0.60 -10.31 -17.10
N PHE A 154 -0.23 -11.59 -17.16
CA PHE A 154 -0.66 -12.47 -18.25
C PHE A 154 -2.16 -12.74 -18.22
N ASP A 155 -2.77 -12.86 -17.04
CA ASP A 155 -4.21 -12.98 -16.90
C ASP A 155 -4.93 -11.75 -17.48
N GLN A 156 -4.55 -10.55 -17.08
CA GLN A 156 -5.10 -9.31 -17.62
C GLN A 156 -4.86 -9.13 -19.13
N MET A 157 -3.75 -9.62 -19.66
CA MET A 157 -3.51 -9.61 -21.11
C MET A 157 -4.56 -10.44 -21.87
N THR A 158 -5.08 -11.51 -21.28
CA THR A 158 -6.13 -12.31 -21.93
C THR A 158 -7.45 -11.56 -22.12
N GLU A 159 -7.70 -10.53 -21.30
CA GLU A 159 -8.91 -9.71 -21.38
C GLU A 159 -8.85 -8.68 -22.53
N VAL A 160 -7.64 -8.20 -22.85
CA VAL A 160 -7.44 -7.08 -23.79
C VAL A 160 -6.92 -7.52 -25.17
N LEU A 161 -6.32 -8.70 -25.28
CA LEU A 161 -5.86 -9.25 -26.55
C LEU A 161 -7.03 -9.74 -27.40
N ASP A 162 -6.92 -9.60 -28.72
CA ASP A 162 -7.90 -10.13 -29.68
C ASP A 162 -8.20 -11.61 -29.42
N ALA A 163 -9.49 -11.99 -29.47
CA ALA A 163 -9.95 -13.33 -29.15
C ALA A 163 -9.32 -14.39 -30.07
N ASN A 164 -8.96 -14.03 -31.31
CA ASN A 164 -8.34 -14.91 -32.30
C ASN A 164 -6.81 -14.82 -32.30
N SER A 165 -6.23 -14.06 -31.36
CA SER A 165 -4.77 -13.94 -31.27
C SER A 165 -4.13 -15.26 -30.84
N PHE A 166 -3.12 -15.72 -31.63
CA PHE A 166 -2.30 -16.83 -31.25
C PHE A 166 -1.61 -16.63 -29.89
N VAL A 167 -1.12 -15.43 -29.64
CA VAL A 167 -0.47 -15.08 -28.35
C VAL A 167 -1.45 -15.23 -27.17
N ARG A 168 -2.71 -14.80 -27.34
CA ARG A 168 -3.75 -14.99 -26.34
C ARG A 168 -4.00 -16.47 -26.04
N ALA A 169 -4.10 -17.29 -27.08
CA ALA A 169 -4.29 -18.74 -26.94
C ALA A 169 -3.14 -19.41 -26.18
N GLU A 170 -1.90 -19.03 -26.49
CA GLU A 170 -0.72 -19.53 -25.78
C GLU A 170 -0.65 -19.07 -24.33
N ILE A 171 -1.05 -17.82 -24.04
CA ILE A 171 -1.16 -17.35 -22.66
C ILE A 171 -2.18 -18.19 -21.88
N ILE A 172 -3.40 -18.37 -22.41
CA ILE A 172 -4.44 -19.17 -21.76
C ILE A 172 -3.96 -20.60 -21.50
N LYS A 173 -3.37 -21.25 -22.50
CA LYS A 173 -2.81 -22.59 -22.36
C LYS A 173 -1.74 -22.67 -21.26
N THR A 174 -0.87 -21.65 -21.20
CA THR A 174 0.18 -21.58 -20.17
C THR A 174 -0.42 -21.35 -18.78
N LEU A 175 -1.43 -20.47 -18.65
CA LEU A 175 -2.12 -20.26 -17.38
C LEU A 175 -2.84 -21.51 -16.89
N MET A 176 -3.45 -22.29 -17.78
CA MET A 176 -4.03 -23.61 -17.44
C MET A 176 -2.94 -24.55 -16.91
N ARG A 177 -1.78 -24.59 -17.58
CA ARG A 177 -0.65 -25.41 -17.13
C ARG A 177 -0.12 -24.96 -15.76
N VAL A 178 -0.01 -23.64 -15.54
CA VAL A 178 0.35 -23.05 -14.24
C VAL A 178 -0.64 -23.48 -13.16
N HIS A 179 -1.94 -23.42 -13.46
CA HIS A 179 -2.98 -23.85 -12.53
C HIS A 179 -2.85 -25.34 -12.14
N GLU A 180 -2.48 -26.22 -13.08
CA GLU A 180 -2.23 -27.64 -12.80
C GLU A 180 -1.00 -27.86 -11.89
N ILE A 181 0.03 -27.00 -12.01
CA ILE A 181 1.27 -27.10 -11.22
C ILE A 181 1.08 -26.54 -9.81
N VAL A 182 0.42 -25.36 -9.71
CA VAL A 182 0.25 -24.68 -8.44
C VAL A 182 -1.00 -25.16 -7.73
N TYR A 183 -0.81 -26.09 -6.85
CA TYR A 183 -1.84 -26.51 -5.91
C TYR A 183 -1.50 -25.97 -4.53
N TYR A 184 -2.46 -25.30 -3.92
CA TYR A 184 -2.34 -24.84 -2.53
C TYR A 184 -3.63 -25.12 -1.78
N SER A 185 -3.50 -25.95 -0.76
CA SER A 185 -4.50 -26.13 0.29
C SER A 185 -3.86 -25.72 1.61
N PRO A 186 -4.41 -24.74 2.34
CA PRO A 186 -3.87 -24.32 3.63
C PRO A 186 -3.71 -25.46 4.64
N ASP A 187 -4.54 -26.51 4.50
CA ASP A 187 -4.59 -27.63 5.43
C ASP A 187 -3.64 -28.78 5.04
N ASP A 188 -3.30 -28.90 3.75
CA ASP A 188 -2.63 -30.10 3.22
C ASP A 188 -1.25 -29.83 2.60
N THR A 189 -0.93 -28.56 2.31
CA THR A 189 0.30 -28.20 1.58
C THR A 189 1.27 -27.44 2.48
N ASP A 190 2.45 -28.02 2.72
CA ASP A 190 3.52 -27.32 3.42
C ASP A 190 4.16 -26.21 2.55
N LYS A 191 4.84 -25.28 3.22
CA LYS A 191 5.45 -24.12 2.59
C LYS A 191 6.52 -24.47 1.55
N GLU A 192 7.29 -25.52 1.77
CA GLU A 192 8.38 -25.91 0.86
C GLU A 192 7.82 -26.48 -0.44
N THR A 193 6.84 -27.38 -0.34
CA THR A 193 6.10 -27.92 -1.48
C THR A 193 5.43 -26.81 -2.30
N PHE A 194 4.77 -25.87 -1.62
CA PHE A 194 4.17 -24.72 -2.30
C PHE A 194 5.20 -23.86 -3.04
N LEU A 195 6.32 -23.53 -2.40
CA LEU A 195 7.40 -22.75 -3.04
C LEU A 195 8.05 -23.50 -4.21
N ALA A 196 8.17 -24.82 -4.13
CA ALA A 196 8.67 -25.63 -5.24
C ALA A 196 7.71 -25.57 -6.44
N ALA A 197 6.42 -25.69 -6.21
CA ALA A 197 5.39 -25.56 -7.23
C ALA A 197 5.40 -24.17 -7.89
N ILE A 198 5.51 -23.09 -7.09
CA ILE A 198 5.64 -21.71 -7.61
C ILE A 198 6.87 -21.57 -8.51
N LYS A 199 8.02 -22.09 -8.11
CA LYS A 199 9.26 -22.05 -8.93
C LYS A 199 9.12 -22.81 -10.24
N GLU A 200 8.41 -23.94 -10.25
CA GLU A 200 8.15 -24.70 -11.46
C GLU A 200 7.15 -23.96 -12.37
N ALA A 201 6.06 -23.44 -11.81
CA ALA A 201 5.08 -22.65 -12.56
C ALA A 201 5.71 -21.36 -13.14
N GLN A 202 6.64 -20.72 -12.44
CA GLN A 202 7.37 -19.55 -12.95
C GLN A 202 8.15 -19.87 -14.23
N LYS A 203 8.69 -21.07 -14.37
CA LYS A 203 9.38 -21.48 -15.62
C LYS A 203 8.42 -21.52 -16.80
N GLU A 204 7.17 -21.94 -16.58
CA GLU A 204 6.14 -21.92 -17.62
C GLU A 204 5.79 -20.48 -18.03
N LEU A 205 5.57 -19.57 -17.07
CA LEU A 205 5.29 -18.15 -17.36
C LEU A 205 6.46 -17.48 -18.09
N THR A 206 7.70 -17.80 -17.72
CA THR A 206 8.90 -17.21 -18.34
C THR A 206 8.98 -17.50 -19.86
N LYS A 207 8.41 -18.62 -20.34
CA LYS A 207 8.34 -18.93 -21.77
C LYS A 207 7.56 -17.88 -22.55
N LEU A 208 6.59 -17.20 -21.92
CA LEU A 208 5.78 -16.16 -22.56
C LEU A 208 6.57 -14.87 -22.83
N TYR A 209 7.69 -14.62 -22.15
CA TYR A 209 8.54 -13.46 -22.38
C TYR A 209 9.25 -13.43 -23.74
N GLN A 210 9.20 -14.55 -24.49
CA GLN A 210 9.68 -14.58 -25.88
C GLN A 210 8.83 -13.72 -26.81
N TYR A 211 7.53 -13.52 -26.49
CA TYR A 211 6.64 -12.70 -27.30
C TYR A 211 6.97 -11.23 -27.11
N LYS A 212 7.39 -10.59 -28.18
CA LYS A 212 7.77 -9.17 -28.20
C LYS A 212 7.01 -8.43 -29.27
N ASN A 213 6.79 -7.17 -29.04
CA ASN A 213 6.23 -6.29 -30.05
C ASN A 213 7.15 -6.21 -31.27
N THR A 214 6.56 -5.97 -32.44
CA THR A 214 7.30 -5.69 -33.66
C THR A 214 7.99 -4.32 -33.55
N SER A 215 8.99 -4.07 -34.41
CA SER A 215 9.69 -2.78 -34.49
C SER A 215 8.77 -1.59 -34.84
N LEU A 216 7.58 -1.87 -35.37
CA LEU A 216 6.57 -0.87 -35.72
C LEU A 216 5.53 -0.63 -34.60
N ALA A 217 5.58 -1.40 -33.52
CA ALA A 217 4.64 -1.22 -32.41
C ALA A 217 4.92 0.12 -31.70
N PRO A 218 3.86 0.85 -31.31
CA PRO A 218 4.02 2.07 -30.54
C PRO A 218 4.67 1.79 -29.19
N VAL A 219 5.48 2.73 -28.73
CA VAL A 219 6.10 2.69 -27.39
C VAL A 219 5.30 3.56 -26.45
N ALA A 220 4.71 2.97 -25.40
CA ALA A 220 4.07 3.70 -24.32
C ALA A 220 5.07 3.96 -23.19
N LYS A 221 5.13 5.22 -22.74
CA LYS A 221 5.83 5.59 -21.49
C LYS A 221 4.79 5.80 -20.41
N LEU A 222 4.86 5.01 -19.34
CA LEU A 222 3.94 5.10 -18.22
C LEU A 222 4.55 5.95 -17.10
N VAL A 223 3.77 6.89 -16.59
CA VAL A 223 4.15 7.76 -15.47
C VAL A 223 2.99 7.77 -14.48
N GLY A 224 3.26 7.52 -13.21
CA GLY A 224 2.26 7.63 -12.16
C GLY A 224 1.80 9.08 -11.98
N HIS A 225 0.53 9.26 -11.69
CA HIS A 225 -0.07 10.56 -11.35
C HIS A 225 -1.15 10.36 -10.30
N SER A 226 -1.33 11.33 -9.42
CA SER A 226 -2.43 11.35 -8.46
C SER A 226 -3.30 12.58 -8.68
N HIS A 227 -4.58 12.37 -9.00
CA HIS A 227 -5.57 13.44 -9.01
C HIS A 227 -5.94 13.80 -7.57
N MET A 228 -5.60 15.01 -7.15
CA MET A 228 -5.90 15.50 -5.80
C MET A 228 -6.61 16.85 -5.89
N ASP A 229 -7.88 16.87 -5.49
CA ASP A 229 -8.62 18.12 -5.35
C ASP A 229 -8.09 18.93 -4.16
N THR A 230 -7.91 20.24 -4.39
CA THR A 230 -7.53 21.19 -3.34
C THR A 230 -8.81 21.69 -2.66
N ALA A 231 -9.26 20.96 -1.66
CA ALA A 231 -10.60 20.94 -1.07
C ALA A 231 -11.69 20.52 -2.07
N TRP A 232 -12.67 19.77 -1.60
CA TRP A 232 -13.87 19.34 -2.34
C TRP A 232 -15.00 19.08 -1.34
N HIS A 233 -15.37 17.83 -1.07
CA HIS A 233 -16.25 17.45 0.05
C HIS A 233 -15.50 17.42 1.40
N TRP A 234 -14.30 17.92 1.45
CA TRP A 234 -13.45 18.05 2.61
C TRP A 234 -12.72 19.41 2.61
N PRO A 235 -12.32 19.91 3.79
CA PRO A 235 -11.60 21.17 3.92
C PRO A 235 -10.11 21.05 3.54
N ILE A 236 -9.43 22.21 3.50
CA ILE A 236 -8.00 22.30 3.11
C ILE A 236 -7.07 21.49 4.01
N ASP A 237 -7.35 21.40 5.29
CA ASP A 237 -6.56 20.60 6.23
C ASP A 237 -6.56 19.11 5.87
N GLN A 238 -7.69 18.58 5.37
CA GLN A 238 -7.75 17.22 4.81
C GLN A 238 -6.95 17.09 3.52
N THR A 239 -6.91 18.14 2.68
CA THR A 239 -6.04 18.13 1.50
C THR A 239 -4.56 18.05 1.88
N ILE A 240 -4.13 18.74 2.92
CA ILE A 240 -2.76 18.65 3.44
C ILE A 240 -2.44 17.20 3.81
N LYS A 241 -3.34 16.52 4.52
CA LYS A 241 -3.20 15.10 4.87
C LYS A 241 -3.16 14.17 3.66
N LYS A 242 -4.06 14.39 2.69
CA LYS A 242 -4.08 13.62 1.43
C LYS A 242 -2.78 13.78 0.64
N CYS A 243 -2.24 14.99 0.58
CA CYS A 243 -0.94 15.26 -0.02
C CYS A 243 0.18 14.50 0.71
N ALA A 244 0.22 14.56 2.05
CA ALA A 244 1.24 13.87 2.84
C ALA A 244 1.18 12.35 2.64
N ARG A 245 0.00 11.75 2.68
CA ARG A 245 -0.23 10.32 2.40
C ARG A 245 0.23 9.97 0.98
N THR A 246 -0.18 10.74 -0.02
CA THR A 246 0.19 10.48 -1.41
C THR A 246 1.70 10.55 -1.61
N PHE A 247 2.35 11.64 -1.22
CA PHE A 247 3.79 11.82 -1.48
C PHE A 247 4.66 10.87 -0.67
N SER A 248 4.30 10.53 0.57
CA SER A 248 5.04 9.53 1.36
C SER A 248 5.00 8.16 0.70
N ASN A 249 3.82 7.72 0.23
CA ASN A 249 3.67 6.47 -0.51
C ASN A 249 4.45 6.47 -1.84
N GLN A 250 4.37 7.57 -2.61
CA GLN A 250 5.10 7.64 -3.88
C GLN A 250 6.62 7.57 -3.69
N LEU A 251 7.16 8.18 -2.64
CA LEU A 251 8.59 8.06 -2.32
C LEU A 251 8.97 6.63 -1.93
N LYS A 252 8.12 5.92 -1.20
CA LYS A 252 8.35 4.51 -0.87
C LYS A 252 8.28 3.61 -2.10
N LEU A 253 7.36 3.84 -3.01
CA LEU A 253 7.30 3.13 -4.30
C LEU A 253 8.55 3.37 -5.15
N MET A 254 9.11 4.59 -5.16
CA MET A 254 10.38 4.87 -5.86
C MET A 254 11.58 4.21 -5.20
N GLU A 255 11.55 3.99 -3.88
CA GLU A 255 12.57 3.25 -3.15
C GLU A 255 12.49 1.74 -3.43
N GLU A 256 11.28 1.16 -3.46
CA GLU A 256 11.04 -0.27 -3.74
C GLU A 256 11.22 -0.60 -5.24
N TYR A 257 10.84 0.32 -6.14
CA TYR A 257 10.83 0.14 -7.60
C TYR A 257 11.61 1.27 -8.29
N PRO A 258 12.91 1.13 -8.54
CA PRO A 258 13.76 2.19 -9.10
C PRO A 258 13.34 2.69 -10.50
N GLU A 259 12.58 1.88 -11.25
CA GLU A 259 12.01 2.26 -12.55
C GLU A 259 10.74 3.13 -12.44
N TYR A 260 10.09 3.15 -11.26
CA TYR A 260 8.86 3.90 -11.05
C TYR A 260 9.10 5.41 -11.18
N ARG A 261 8.18 6.08 -11.86
CA ARG A 261 8.18 7.54 -12.01
C ARG A 261 6.81 8.09 -11.67
N PHE A 262 6.79 9.21 -10.97
CA PHE A 262 5.57 9.89 -10.56
C PHE A 262 5.65 11.37 -10.93
N ILE A 263 4.55 11.95 -11.36
CA ILE A 263 4.43 13.39 -11.65
C ILE A 263 3.27 13.98 -10.85
N GLN A 264 3.49 15.17 -10.30
CA GLN A 264 2.45 15.97 -9.67
C GLN A 264 2.52 17.39 -10.24
N SER A 265 1.38 17.88 -10.73
CA SER A 265 1.30 19.16 -11.45
C SER A 265 1.10 20.38 -10.53
N SER A 266 0.62 20.18 -9.29
CA SER A 266 0.30 21.30 -8.39
C SER A 266 1.50 21.72 -7.53
N SER A 267 2.04 22.88 -7.78
CA SER A 267 3.06 23.51 -6.92
C SER A 267 2.52 23.86 -5.53
N TYR A 268 1.22 24.12 -5.42
CA TYR A 268 0.58 24.41 -4.12
C TYR A 268 0.58 23.21 -3.19
N HIS A 269 0.36 22.00 -3.71
CA HIS A 269 0.49 20.77 -2.91
C HIS A 269 1.92 20.58 -2.38
N SER A 270 2.92 20.87 -3.22
CA SER A 270 4.32 20.84 -2.77
C SER A 270 4.63 21.92 -1.72
N TYR A 271 3.99 23.10 -1.80
CA TYR A 271 4.09 24.14 -0.80
C TYR A 271 3.47 23.71 0.54
N MET A 272 2.30 23.05 0.52
CA MET A 272 1.71 22.47 1.74
C MET A 272 2.69 21.50 2.43
N MET A 273 3.38 20.64 1.67
CA MET A 273 4.39 19.73 2.25
C MET A 273 5.58 20.49 2.83
N LYS A 274 6.01 21.56 2.17
CA LYS A 274 7.09 22.40 2.71
C LYS A 274 6.75 23.01 4.07
N VAL A 275 5.48 23.39 4.28
CA VAL A 275 5.02 24.06 5.52
C VAL A 275 4.73 23.03 6.61
N HIS A 276 3.95 22.00 6.31
CA HIS A 276 3.42 21.06 7.30
C HIS A 276 4.30 19.82 7.51
N TYR A 277 5.00 19.36 6.45
CA TYR A 277 5.82 18.15 6.48
C TYR A 277 7.21 18.39 5.86
N PRO A 278 8.05 19.24 6.48
CA PRO A 278 9.33 19.64 5.88
C PRO A 278 10.31 18.49 5.64
N SER A 279 10.27 17.42 6.43
CA SER A 279 11.04 16.19 6.21
C SER A 279 10.62 15.48 4.93
N LEU A 280 9.31 15.32 4.71
CA LEU A 280 8.74 14.75 3.48
C LEU A 280 9.10 15.61 2.27
N TYR A 281 8.95 16.93 2.37
CA TYR A 281 9.33 17.86 1.29
C TYR A 281 10.81 17.76 0.92
N LYS A 282 11.70 17.55 1.91
CA LYS A 282 13.12 17.28 1.66
C LYS A 282 13.33 15.99 0.86
N GLY A 283 12.57 14.93 1.19
CA GLY A 283 12.54 13.68 0.44
C GLY A 283 12.09 13.88 -1.01
N MET A 284 10.97 14.61 -1.21
CA MET A 284 10.46 14.94 -2.55
C MET A 284 11.52 15.67 -3.42
N LYS A 285 12.23 16.66 -2.86
CA LYS A 285 13.30 17.33 -3.59
C LYS A 285 14.50 16.45 -3.94
N LYS A 286 14.75 15.42 -3.15
CA LYS A 286 15.83 14.46 -3.42
C LYS A 286 15.46 13.46 -4.53
N ALA A 287 14.16 13.21 -4.71
CA ALA A 287 13.65 12.28 -5.71
C ALA A 287 13.53 12.88 -7.14
N ILE A 288 13.69 14.21 -7.28
CA ILE A 288 13.73 14.93 -8.57
C ILE A 288 15.14 14.90 -9.13
#